data_78e63244c44d7ab8cf0300ca4d9520a9
#
_entry.id   78e63244c44d7ab8cf0300ca4d9520a9
#
_cell.length_a   1.000
_cell.length_b   1.000
_cell.length_c   1.000
_cell.angle_alpha   90.00
_cell.angle_beta   90.00
_cell.angle_gamma   90.00
#
_symmetry.space_group_name_H-M   'P 1'
#
loop_
_entity.id
_entity.type
_entity.pdbx_description
1 polymer ?
#
loop_
_entity_poly.entity_id
_entity_poly.type
_entity_poly.pdbx_seq_one_letter_code
_entity_poly.pdbx_strand_id
1 'polypeptide(L)'
;MLRSLVGSEMCIRDRRYEMAGEFVDVVKGLWDCWDDDAVVADKVGGVYIDPSKVHALRHAGEFFKVEGPLNIGRAPQGRPVVLQAGGSNAGLQLAARTADVVFSVVQDYDEARASYADLKSRLPQFGRSARDVTVLPGVMPVVGRTDREAREKLNQLQAYILSLIHI
;
A
#
# COMPACT_ATOMS: atom_id res chain seq x y z
N MET A 1 -13.05 32.36 -13.76
CA MET A 1 -11.69 32.07 -13.29
C MET A 1 -11.58 30.92 -12.28
N LEU A 2 -12.67 30.24 -11.87
CA LEU A 2 -12.64 29.13 -10.89
C LEU A 2 -12.50 27.71 -11.49
N ARG A 3 -12.61 27.54 -12.81
CA ARG A 3 -12.52 26.24 -13.48
C ARG A 3 -11.09 25.71 -13.67
N SER A 4 -10.05 26.53 -13.50
CA SER A 4 -8.67 26.11 -13.72
C SER A 4 -8.02 25.48 -12.47
N LEU A 5 -8.54 25.74 -11.27
CA LEU A 5 -7.98 25.22 -10.01
C LEU A 5 -8.41 23.75 -9.73
N VAL A 6 -9.64 23.40 -10.05
CA VAL A 6 -10.14 22.01 -9.86
C VAL A 6 -9.43 21.02 -10.79
N GLY A 7 -9.12 21.42 -12.02
CA GLY A 7 -8.34 20.60 -12.94
C GLY A 7 -6.89 20.40 -12.50
N SER A 8 -6.26 21.42 -11.88
CA SER A 8 -4.87 21.33 -11.41
C SER A 8 -4.71 20.43 -10.18
N GLU A 9 -5.68 20.42 -9.26
CA GLU A 9 -5.62 19.55 -8.07
C GLU A 9 -5.83 18.06 -8.42
N MET A 10 -6.71 17.74 -9.36
CA MET A 10 -6.83 16.37 -9.89
C MET A 10 -5.54 15.92 -10.58
N CYS A 11 -4.94 16.76 -11.40
CA CYS A 11 -3.64 16.46 -12.03
C CYS A 11 -2.51 16.24 -11.00
N ILE A 12 -2.47 17.05 -9.93
CA ILE A 12 -1.47 16.90 -8.86
C ILE A 12 -1.66 15.57 -8.11
N ARG A 13 -2.89 15.19 -7.81
CA ARG A 13 -3.19 13.93 -7.12
C ARG A 13 -2.86 12.72 -7.99
N ASP A 14 -3.24 12.73 -9.26
CA ASP A 14 -2.97 11.65 -10.20
C ASP A 14 -1.46 11.48 -10.39
N ARG A 15 -0.72 12.57 -10.57
CA ARG A 15 0.76 12.55 -10.66
C ARG A 15 1.43 12.01 -9.40
N ARG A 16 0.86 12.24 -8.21
CA ARG A 16 1.37 11.64 -6.96
C ARG A 16 1.19 10.11 -6.95
N TYR A 17 0.11 9.59 -7.52
CA TYR A 17 -0.09 8.14 -7.63
C TYR A 17 0.80 7.50 -8.71
N GLU A 18 1.10 8.21 -9.79
CA GLU A 18 2.10 7.77 -10.79
C GLU A 18 3.48 7.67 -10.14
N MET A 19 3.90 8.73 -9.42
CA MET A 19 5.15 8.73 -8.66
C MET A 19 5.17 7.62 -7.61
N ALA A 20 4.08 7.41 -6.86
CA ALA A 20 3.96 6.33 -5.87
C ALA A 20 4.07 4.95 -6.54
N GLY A 21 3.53 4.81 -7.73
CA GLY A 21 3.65 3.59 -8.52
C GLY A 21 5.09 3.28 -8.88
N GLU A 22 5.82 4.25 -9.42
CA GLU A 22 7.24 4.10 -9.74
C GLU A 22 8.07 3.87 -8.47
N PHE A 23 7.74 4.56 -7.36
CA PHE A 23 8.40 4.34 -6.07
C PHE A 23 8.29 2.87 -5.61
N VAL A 24 7.09 2.28 -5.70
CA VAL A 24 6.89 0.88 -5.33
C VAL A 24 7.70 -0.06 -6.22
N ASP A 25 7.80 0.23 -7.52
CA ASP A 25 8.61 -0.57 -8.45
C ASP A 25 10.11 -0.50 -8.10
N VAL A 26 10.61 0.70 -7.77
CA VAL A 26 11.98 0.90 -7.29
C VAL A 26 12.24 0.13 -6.00
N VAL A 27 11.35 0.25 -5.00
CA VAL A 27 11.52 -0.41 -3.71
C VAL A 27 11.49 -1.94 -3.87
N LYS A 28 10.54 -2.48 -4.63
CA LYS A 28 10.47 -3.91 -4.91
C LYS A 28 11.72 -4.40 -5.66
N GLY A 29 12.18 -3.64 -6.64
CA GLY A 29 13.40 -3.96 -7.37
C GLY A 29 14.64 -3.95 -6.48
N LEU A 30 14.76 -2.99 -5.55
CA LEU A 30 15.85 -2.95 -4.58
C LEU A 30 15.84 -4.15 -3.62
N TRP A 31 14.67 -4.63 -3.21
CA TRP A 31 14.56 -5.84 -2.38
C TRP A 31 14.98 -7.11 -3.12
N ASP A 32 14.91 -7.12 -4.44
CA ASP A 32 15.27 -8.24 -5.30
C ASP A 32 16.71 -8.15 -5.86
N CYS A 33 17.49 -7.16 -5.44
CA CYS A 33 18.88 -7.01 -5.89
C CYS A 33 19.84 -8.10 -5.38
N TRP A 34 19.43 -8.89 -4.42
CA TRP A 34 20.22 -10.00 -3.88
C TRP A 34 19.47 -11.31 -4.08
N ASP A 35 20.14 -12.32 -4.61
CA ASP A 35 19.59 -13.68 -4.66
C ASP A 35 19.47 -14.26 -3.25
N ASP A 36 18.60 -15.23 -3.05
CA ASP A 36 18.32 -15.82 -1.73
C ASP A 36 19.56 -16.42 -1.06
N ASP A 37 20.52 -16.92 -1.87
CA ASP A 37 21.76 -17.57 -1.45
C ASP A 37 23.02 -16.69 -1.72
N ALA A 38 22.85 -15.38 -1.91
CA ALA A 38 23.97 -14.46 -2.13
C ALA A 38 24.90 -14.36 -0.90
N VAL A 39 24.37 -14.53 0.31
CA VAL A 39 25.15 -14.52 1.56
C VAL A 39 25.69 -15.92 1.83
N VAL A 40 26.95 -16.14 1.51
CA VAL A 40 27.65 -17.45 1.67
C VAL A 40 28.13 -17.65 3.10
N ALA A 41 28.63 -16.61 3.74
CA ALA A 41 29.17 -16.59 5.10
C ALA A 41 30.23 -17.68 5.39
N ASP A 42 31.06 -18.00 4.38
CA ASP A 42 32.15 -18.95 4.52
C ASP A 42 33.31 -18.36 5.33
N LYS A 43 33.41 -18.78 6.59
CA LYS A 43 34.45 -18.32 7.53
C LYS A 43 35.83 -18.92 7.22
N VAL A 44 35.88 -20.10 6.60
CA VAL A 44 37.13 -20.79 6.28
C VAL A 44 37.77 -20.20 5.05
N GLY A 45 36.96 -19.98 3.99
CA GLY A 45 37.40 -19.34 2.76
C GLY A 45 37.49 -17.82 2.85
N GLY A 46 37.01 -17.21 3.93
CA GLY A 46 36.97 -15.75 4.10
C GLY A 46 35.99 -15.04 3.14
N VAL A 47 34.97 -15.74 2.64
CA VAL A 47 34.00 -15.22 1.68
C VAL A 47 32.67 -14.99 2.40
N TYR A 48 32.23 -13.73 2.46
CA TYR A 48 30.93 -13.40 3.07
C TYR A 48 29.79 -13.40 2.05
N ILE A 49 30.02 -12.85 0.87
CA ILE A 49 29.04 -12.67 -0.20
C ILE A 49 29.57 -13.28 -1.49
N ASP A 50 28.71 -13.89 -2.29
CA ASP A 50 28.96 -14.19 -3.70
C ASP A 50 28.59 -12.96 -4.55
N PRO A 51 29.57 -12.22 -5.11
CA PRO A 51 29.29 -11.01 -5.89
C PRO A 51 28.49 -11.25 -7.16
N SER A 52 28.50 -12.48 -7.70
CA SER A 52 27.73 -12.83 -8.91
C SER A 52 26.23 -12.90 -8.67
N LYS A 53 25.82 -12.95 -7.39
CA LYS A 53 24.44 -13.03 -6.93
C LYS A 53 23.89 -11.72 -6.38
N VAL A 54 24.62 -10.62 -6.61
CA VAL A 54 24.22 -9.27 -6.22
C VAL A 54 24.11 -8.40 -7.47
N HIS A 55 22.94 -7.87 -7.73
CA HIS A 55 22.61 -7.21 -8.99
C HIS A 55 22.29 -5.72 -8.75
N ALA A 56 22.75 -4.85 -9.64
CA ALA A 56 22.36 -3.45 -9.62
C ALA A 56 20.95 -3.30 -10.22
N LEU A 57 20.11 -2.49 -9.59
CA LEU A 57 18.74 -2.22 -10.06
C LEU A 57 18.76 -1.42 -11.38
N ARG A 58 19.61 -0.40 -11.46
CA ARG A 58 19.76 0.52 -12.63
C ARG A 58 18.43 1.09 -13.11
N HIS A 59 17.57 1.46 -12.18
CA HIS A 59 16.30 2.08 -12.50
C HIS A 59 16.51 3.50 -13.02
N ALA A 60 15.88 3.82 -14.15
CA ALA A 60 15.85 5.16 -14.73
C ALA A 60 14.42 5.44 -15.24
N GLY A 61 13.58 5.96 -14.36
CA GLY A 61 12.20 6.31 -14.66
C GLY A 61 11.96 7.82 -14.77
N GLU A 62 10.70 8.20 -14.78
CA GLU A 62 10.28 9.61 -14.84
C GLU A 62 10.60 10.35 -13.54
N PHE A 63 10.36 9.71 -12.39
CA PHE A 63 10.47 10.35 -11.07
C PHE A 63 11.74 9.97 -10.33
N PHE A 64 12.29 8.76 -10.57
CA PHE A 64 13.44 8.23 -9.83
C PHE A 64 14.54 7.72 -10.74
N LYS A 65 15.77 7.92 -10.25
CA LYS A 65 16.99 7.29 -10.83
C LYS A 65 17.74 6.65 -9.68
N VAL A 66 17.84 5.32 -9.69
CA VAL A 66 18.42 4.54 -8.59
C VAL A 66 19.32 3.45 -9.14
N GLU A 67 20.59 3.47 -8.75
CA GLU A 67 21.58 2.49 -9.19
C GLU A 67 21.39 1.16 -8.42
N GLY A 68 21.28 1.22 -7.08
CA GLY A 68 21.33 0.03 -6.23
C GLY A 68 22.70 -0.65 -6.27
N PRO A 69 22.85 -1.84 -5.69
CA PRO A 69 21.90 -2.51 -4.81
C PRO A 69 21.82 -1.87 -3.41
N LEU A 70 20.89 -2.36 -2.57
CA LEU A 70 20.97 -2.09 -1.13
C LEU A 70 22.17 -2.82 -0.52
N ASN A 71 22.64 -2.33 0.64
CA ASN A 71 23.72 -2.95 1.40
C ASN A 71 23.22 -4.00 2.41
N ILE A 72 22.06 -4.59 2.16
CA ILE A 72 21.43 -5.59 3.00
C ILE A 72 20.94 -6.75 2.11
N GLY A 73 21.19 -7.98 2.57
CA GLY A 73 20.73 -9.18 1.89
C GLY A 73 19.21 -9.31 1.87
N ARG A 74 18.71 -10.16 0.99
CA ARG A 74 17.29 -10.44 0.84
C ARG A 74 16.68 -10.98 2.13
N ALA A 75 15.50 -10.53 2.48
CA ALA A 75 14.77 -11.05 3.64
C ALA A 75 14.38 -12.53 3.43
N PRO A 76 14.35 -13.38 4.49
CA PRO A 76 13.98 -14.80 4.36
C PRO A 76 12.61 -15.04 3.72
N GLN A 77 11.67 -14.11 3.87
CA GLN A 77 10.35 -14.14 3.24
C GLN A 77 10.34 -13.56 1.81
N GLY A 78 11.50 -13.19 1.28
CA GLY A 78 11.67 -12.52 0.00
C GLY A 78 11.44 -11.02 0.10
N ARG A 79 10.20 -10.58 0.33
CA ARG A 79 9.82 -9.17 0.42
C ARG A 79 8.94 -8.88 1.63
N PRO A 80 9.01 -7.67 2.19
CA PRO A 80 8.01 -7.20 3.15
C PRO A 80 6.61 -7.17 2.55
N VAL A 81 5.61 -7.38 3.39
CA VAL A 81 4.20 -7.23 3.01
C VAL A 81 3.93 -5.76 2.68
N VAL A 82 3.37 -5.52 1.51
CA VAL A 82 3.02 -4.17 1.05
C VAL A 82 1.59 -3.85 1.48
N LEU A 83 1.46 -2.96 2.45
CA LEU A 83 0.17 -2.46 2.92
C LEU A 83 -0.10 -1.07 2.37
N GLN A 84 -1.30 -0.84 1.87
CA GLN A 84 -1.76 0.43 1.36
C GLN A 84 -3.11 0.82 1.96
N ALA A 85 -3.31 2.13 2.15
CA ALA A 85 -4.59 2.73 2.48
C ALA A 85 -4.96 3.75 1.39
N GLY A 86 -6.21 3.81 1.00
CA GLY A 86 -6.71 4.80 0.05
C GLY A 86 -7.92 4.30 -0.74
N GLY A 87 -9.03 5.04 -0.68
CA GLY A 87 -10.30 4.71 -1.36
C GLY A 87 -10.51 5.46 -2.68
N SER A 88 -9.60 6.35 -3.10
CA SER A 88 -9.73 7.04 -4.39
C SER A 88 -9.53 6.08 -5.57
N ASN A 89 -10.06 6.43 -6.74
CA ASN A 89 -9.91 5.61 -7.95
C ASN A 89 -8.43 5.29 -8.26
N ALA A 90 -7.56 6.30 -8.22
CA ALA A 90 -6.12 6.12 -8.44
C ALA A 90 -5.46 5.29 -7.32
N GLY A 91 -5.91 5.45 -6.05
CA GLY A 91 -5.46 4.65 -4.93
C GLY A 91 -5.83 3.18 -5.05
N LEU A 92 -7.07 2.87 -5.43
CA LEU A 92 -7.53 1.50 -5.67
C LEU A 92 -6.79 0.86 -6.86
N GLN A 93 -6.49 1.63 -7.90
CA GLN A 93 -5.73 1.15 -9.04
C GLN A 93 -4.28 0.79 -8.65
N LEU A 94 -3.61 1.65 -7.88
CA LEU A 94 -2.28 1.37 -7.35
C LEU A 94 -2.31 0.15 -6.40
N ALA A 95 -3.31 0.07 -5.52
CA ALA A 95 -3.48 -1.07 -4.61
C ALA A 95 -3.68 -2.39 -5.36
N ALA A 96 -4.55 -2.40 -6.36
CA ALA A 96 -4.77 -3.58 -7.19
C ALA A 96 -3.49 -4.07 -7.88
N ARG A 97 -2.62 -3.14 -8.30
CA ARG A 97 -1.33 -3.45 -8.93
C ARG A 97 -0.29 -3.95 -7.93
N THR A 98 -0.21 -3.37 -6.74
CA THR A 98 1.00 -3.47 -5.91
C THR A 98 0.81 -4.00 -4.50
N ALA A 99 -0.39 -3.84 -3.89
CA ALA A 99 -0.59 -4.14 -2.48
C ALA A 99 -0.88 -5.62 -2.22
N ASP A 100 -0.38 -6.14 -1.09
CA ASP A 100 -0.76 -7.44 -0.54
C ASP A 100 -1.92 -7.27 0.44
N VAL A 101 -1.99 -6.11 1.10
CA VAL A 101 -3.01 -5.76 2.07
C VAL A 101 -3.53 -4.35 1.81
N VAL A 102 -4.84 -4.18 1.86
CA VAL A 102 -5.50 -2.87 1.77
C VAL A 102 -6.25 -2.59 3.07
N PHE A 103 -5.85 -1.52 3.76
CA PHE A 103 -6.61 -1.00 4.88
C PHE A 103 -7.74 -0.11 4.36
N SER A 104 -8.97 -0.43 4.72
CA SER A 104 -10.18 0.29 4.27
C SER A 104 -10.90 0.90 5.45
N VAL A 105 -11.19 2.21 5.36
CA VAL A 105 -12.03 2.92 6.33
C VAL A 105 -13.35 3.22 5.66
N VAL A 106 -14.35 2.40 5.95
CA VAL A 106 -15.74 2.57 5.50
C VAL A 106 -16.66 2.44 6.71
N GLN A 107 -17.68 3.27 6.77
CA GLN A 107 -18.59 3.35 7.92
C GLN A 107 -19.86 2.54 7.71
N ASP A 108 -20.17 2.20 6.48
CA ASP A 108 -21.38 1.51 6.07
C ASP A 108 -21.08 0.15 5.42
N TYR A 109 -21.93 -0.84 5.67
CA TYR A 109 -21.74 -2.19 5.16
C TYR A 109 -21.85 -2.29 3.63
N ASP A 110 -22.80 -1.56 3.04
CA ASP A 110 -23.02 -1.62 1.60
C ASP A 110 -21.90 -0.90 0.86
N GLU A 111 -21.41 0.23 1.40
CA GLU A 111 -20.21 0.91 0.91
C GLU A 111 -18.97 0.01 1.01
N ALA A 112 -18.78 -0.67 2.15
CA ALA A 112 -17.68 -1.61 2.35
C ALA A 112 -17.72 -2.74 1.31
N ARG A 113 -18.89 -3.30 1.07
CA ARG A 113 -19.11 -4.36 0.08
C ARG A 113 -18.85 -3.88 -1.33
N ALA A 114 -19.30 -2.68 -1.68
CA ALA A 114 -19.04 -2.08 -3.00
C ALA A 114 -17.56 -1.80 -3.22
N SER A 115 -16.89 -1.20 -2.24
CA SER A 115 -15.44 -0.92 -2.30
C SER A 115 -14.61 -2.21 -2.41
N TYR A 116 -14.98 -3.25 -1.66
CA TYR A 116 -14.35 -4.58 -1.76
C TYR A 116 -14.51 -5.16 -3.16
N ALA A 117 -15.73 -5.13 -3.71
CA ALA A 117 -16.01 -5.67 -5.04
C ALA A 117 -15.27 -4.89 -6.12
N ASP A 118 -15.22 -3.56 -6.03
CA ASP A 118 -14.47 -2.72 -6.96
C ASP A 118 -12.98 -3.06 -6.94
N LEU A 119 -12.32 -3.08 -5.77
CA LEU A 119 -10.92 -3.46 -5.66
C LEU A 119 -10.65 -4.84 -6.29
N LYS A 120 -11.48 -5.84 -5.93
CA LYS A 120 -11.29 -7.21 -6.44
C LYS A 120 -11.49 -7.32 -7.95
N SER A 121 -12.37 -6.52 -8.54
CA SER A 121 -12.62 -6.49 -9.98
C SER A 121 -11.44 -5.95 -10.79
N ARG A 122 -10.56 -5.16 -10.16
CA ARG A 122 -9.37 -4.55 -10.81
C ARG A 122 -8.17 -5.50 -10.88
N LEU A 123 -8.09 -6.51 -10.01
CA LEU A 123 -6.92 -7.38 -9.88
C LEU A 123 -6.55 -8.13 -11.18
N PRO A 124 -7.51 -8.65 -11.97
CA PRO A 124 -7.18 -9.39 -13.20
C PRO A 124 -6.42 -8.56 -14.24
N GLN A 125 -6.57 -7.22 -14.25
CA GLN A 125 -5.83 -6.32 -15.15
C GLN A 125 -4.31 -6.41 -14.93
N PHE A 126 -3.91 -6.82 -13.72
CA PHE A 126 -2.51 -6.94 -13.30
C PHE A 126 -2.07 -8.40 -13.17
N GLY A 127 -2.83 -9.35 -13.74
CA GLY A 127 -2.56 -10.78 -13.65
C GLY A 127 -2.71 -11.35 -12.24
N ARG A 128 -3.47 -10.66 -11.37
CA ARG A 128 -3.68 -11.04 -9.96
C ARG A 128 -5.07 -11.61 -9.74
N SER A 129 -5.19 -12.46 -8.75
CA SER A 129 -6.43 -13.09 -8.30
C SER A 129 -7.00 -12.43 -7.05
N ALA A 130 -8.25 -12.72 -6.72
CA ALA A 130 -8.88 -12.21 -5.51
C ALA A 130 -8.17 -12.66 -4.21
N ARG A 131 -7.36 -13.72 -4.25
CA ARG A 131 -6.62 -14.24 -3.09
C ARG A 131 -5.33 -13.47 -2.83
N ASP A 132 -4.81 -12.73 -3.81
CA ASP A 132 -3.51 -12.06 -3.73
C ASP A 132 -3.58 -10.73 -2.96
N VAL A 133 -4.79 -10.28 -2.59
CA VAL A 133 -4.99 -9.06 -1.81
C VAL A 133 -5.97 -9.30 -0.68
N THR A 134 -5.53 -9.04 0.53
CA THR A 134 -6.39 -9.05 1.72
C THR A 134 -6.91 -7.64 2.01
N VAL A 135 -8.21 -7.50 2.28
CA VAL A 135 -8.80 -6.23 2.73
C VAL A 135 -9.01 -6.30 4.23
N LEU A 136 -8.46 -5.32 4.94
CA LEU A 136 -8.61 -5.15 6.39
C LEU A 136 -9.50 -3.92 6.65
N PRO A 137 -10.78 -4.10 6.94
CA PRO A 137 -11.63 -2.99 7.33
C PRO A 137 -11.27 -2.50 8.73
N GLY A 138 -11.19 -1.18 8.90
CA GLY A 138 -11.07 -0.54 10.20
C GLY A 138 -12.38 -0.70 10.97
N VAL A 139 -12.29 -1.21 12.20
CA VAL A 139 -13.45 -1.40 13.08
C VAL A 139 -13.19 -0.66 14.40
N MET A 140 -14.17 0.16 14.81
CA MET A 140 -14.15 0.83 16.10
C MET A 140 -15.30 0.30 16.96
N PRO A 141 -15.08 -0.70 17.83
CA PRO A 141 -16.13 -1.24 18.68
C PRO A 141 -16.45 -0.28 19.83
N VAL A 142 -17.74 -0.08 20.08
CA VAL A 142 -18.24 0.62 21.26
C VAL A 142 -18.88 -0.40 22.19
N VAL A 143 -18.30 -0.58 23.37
CA VAL A 143 -18.72 -1.63 24.31
C VAL A 143 -19.62 -1.06 25.40
N GLY A 144 -20.77 -1.70 25.62
CA GLY A 144 -21.72 -1.45 26.72
C GLY A 144 -22.20 -2.77 27.33
N ARG A 145 -22.76 -2.73 28.53
CA ARG A 145 -23.40 -3.91 29.16
C ARG A 145 -24.69 -4.31 28.43
N THR A 146 -25.28 -3.35 27.68
CA THR A 146 -26.48 -3.52 26.85
C THR A 146 -26.26 -2.71 25.57
N ASP A 147 -27.02 -3.08 24.51
CA ASP A 147 -27.03 -2.30 23.25
C ASP A 147 -27.41 -0.83 23.48
N ARG A 148 -28.31 -0.57 24.42
CA ARG A 148 -28.72 0.78 24.79
C ARG A 148 -27.53 1.57 25.33
N GLU A 149 -26.76 1.02 26.27
CA GLU A 149 -25.59 1.67 26.84
C GLU A 149 -24.50 1.92 25.78
N ALA A 150 -24.28 0.96 24.88
CA ALA A 150 -23.31 1.12 23.79
C ALA A 150 -23.74 2.25 22.84
N ARG A 151 -25.01 2.34 22.48
CA ARG A 151 -25.56 3.42 21.64
C ARG A 151 -25.49 4.79 22.32
N GLU A 152 -25.80 4.85 23.62
CA GLU A 152 -25.68 6.10 24.40
C GLU A 152 -24.22 6.60 24.39
N LYS A 153 -23.25 5.72 24.61
CA LYS A 153 -21.81 6.05 24.53
C LYS A 153 -21.40 6.53 23.13
N LEU A 154 -21.85 5.83 22.08
CA LEU A 154 -21.58 6.25 20.70
C LEU A 154 -22.13 7.65 20.42
N ASN A 155 -23.37 7.92 20.82
CA ASN A 155 -24.01 9.22 20.64
C ASN A 155 -23.28 10.33 21.39
N GLN A 156 -22.78 10.06 22.62
CA GLN A 156 -21.96 11.00 23.36
C GLN A 156 -20.65 11.28 22.65
N LEU A 157 -19.97 10.28 22.13
CA LEU A 157 -18.72 10.46 21.36
C LEU A 157 -18.97 11.28 20.10
N GLN A 158 -20.04 10.98 19.37
CA GLN A 158 -20.39 11.72 18.15
C GLN A 158 -20.78 13.18 18.42
N ALA A 159 -21.36 13.48 19.58
CA ALA A 159 -21.70 14.85 19.97
C ALA A 159 -20.46 15.76 20.13
N TYR A 160 -19.28 15.20 20.35
CA TYR A 160 -18.02 15.95 20.40
C TYR A 160 -17.37 16.18 19.02
N ILE A 161 -17.89 15.54 17.97
CA ILE A 161 -17.40 15.74 16.61
C ILE A 161 -18.05 17.01 16.08
N LEU A 162 -17.28 18.10 16.03
CA LEU A 162 -17.73 19.35 15.43
C LEU A 162 -17.93 19.12 13.94
N SER A 163 -19.16 19.33 13.45
CA SER A 163 -19.53 19.18 12.02
C SER A 163 -18.73 20.13 11.05
N LEU A 164 -17.87 20.97 11.58
CA LEU A 164 -17.01 21.91 10.83
C LEU A 164 -15.66 21.31 10.40
N ILE A 165 -15.34 20.05 10.74
CA ILE A 165 -14.04 19.45 10.42
C ILE A 165 -14.11 18.56 9.15
N HIS A 166 -15.20 18.57 8.44
CA HIS A 166 -15.27 17.93 7.10
C HIS A 166 -14.87 18.94 6.04
N ILE A 167 -13.59 19.22 5.97
CA ILE A 167 -12.98 19.90 4.83
C ILE A 167 -12.23 18.88 3.98
#